data_4435bea902d8cdaa75cad5e8e0f62678
#
_entry.id   4435bea902d8cdaa75cad5e8e0f62678
#
_cell.length_a   1.000
_cell.length_b   1.000
_cell.length_c   1.000
_cell.angle_alpha   90.00
_cell.angle_beta   90.00
_cell.angle_gamma   90.00
#
_symmetry.space_group_name_H-M   'P 1'
#
loop_
_entity.id
_entity.type
_entity.pdbx_description
1 polymer ?
#
loop_
_entity_poly.entity_id
_entity_poly.type
_entity_poly.pdbx_seq_one_letter_code
_entity_poly.pdbx_strand_id
1 'polypeptide(L)'
;MLRELHIENVAVIERADLELGPGLNILTGETGAGKSILVDAMHAILGSRASRELVRTGAEKAVVCATFDPGPCRAWCDENEIECDDELIIRRQITAEGKTSCRVCGVPVTTAQLRDLGALLLDIHGQNDGRHLLDEREHLRSLDKFGRLEPELARYQAQYQAYQALCKERDTLSAYENEKELLTDSLSRQLEELEHAQLKAGEEAELAERSDLLRNFEKLSEAVDLAYDLLAGRDDSASALAGEALSEVERAANYAGELAALPEAVKGAVFTLQDAAETLRDFRDGLDFSDEEFDRIESRLSLLRRLERKYNTDEAGLIDLLDSVRKRLDQIEYAGDRLQKLETLIAKQAQQTLAAATELTHKRMEAAAALERQVECELRELSMPSVRFHVEITPLGGTPGFQSTGADNVRFLISANAGEALGRISKIASGGELSRIMLALKNVFAERDDVPSMVFDEVDAGVSGVAAQRVGEKLGKLSMAKQVICITHLPQIAAMADQHYLIEKREQDGRTRTTVQLLDSDGRQREIARLYGGEHITLLTLASAAEQLASAAAYKQSIEKGDKQS
;
A
#
# COMPACT_ATOMS: atom_id res chain seq x y z
N MET A 1 22.79 19.09 -9.94
CA MET A 1 23.38 19.24 -11.28
C MET A 1 24.47 18.18 -11.48
N LEU A 2 24.70 17.75 -12.74
CA LEU A 2 25.82 16.88 -13.11
C LEU A 2 27.11 17.72 -13.15
N ARG A 3 28.09 17.41 -12.32
CA ARG A 3 29.37 18.14 -12.25
C ARG A 3 30.43 17.47 -13.12
N GLU A 4 30.54 16.14 -12.99
CA GLU A 4 31.58 15.38 -13.69
C GLU A 4 30.99 14.11 -14.27
N LEU A 5 31.48 13.73 -15.47
CA LEU A 5 31.20 12.46 -16.11
C LEU A 5 32.52 11.82 -16.54
N HIS A 6 32.85 10.71 -15.91
CA HIS A 6 34.00 9.88 -16.26
C HIS A 6 33.56 8.61 -16.96
N ILE A 7 34.15 8.33 -18.12
CA ILE A 7 33.84 7.17 -18.94
C ILE A 7 35.13 6.42 -19.27
N GLU A 8 35.11 5.11 -19.04
CA GLU A 8 36.24 4.24 -19.34
C GLU A 8 35.77 2.97 -20.06
N ASN A 9 36.39 2.67 -21.19
CA ASN A 9 36.15 1.49 -22.04
C ASN A 9 34.68 1.32 -22.50
N VAL A 10 34.03 2.40 -22.88
CA VAL A 10 32.66 2.38 -23.42
C VAL A 10 32.69 2.53 -24.94
N ALA A 11 32.27 1.50 -25.65
CA ALA A 11 32.23 1.40 -27.12
C ALA A 11 33.58 1.85 -27.76
N VAL A 12 33.62 2.98 -28.48
CA VAL A 12 34.84 3.50 -29.07
C VAL A 12 35.64 4.44 -28.16
N ILE A 13 35.07 4.80 -27.00
CA ILE A 13 35.70 5.66 -26.01
C ILE A 13 36.59 4.80 -25.11
N GLU A 14 37.92 5.04 -25.13
CA GLU A 14 38.83 4.41 -24.17
C GLU A 14 38.76 5.11 -22.81
N ARG A 15 38.85 6.44 -22.82
CA ARG A 15 38.69 7.27 -21.65
C ARG A 15 38.20 8.67 -22.05
N ALA A 16 37.22 9.18 -21.32
CA ALA A 16 36.76 10.57 -21.43
C ALA A 16 36.42 11.09 -20.01
N ASP A 17 36.88 12.31 -19.75
CA ASP A 17 36.59 13.04 -18.52
C ASP A 17 35.93 14.36 -18.93
N LEU A 18 34.69 14.62 -18.48
CA LEU A 18 33.94 15.85 -18.75
C LEU A 18 33.63 16.53 -17.43
N GLU A 19 34.05 17.78 -17.29
CA GLU A 19 33.63 18.67 -16.21
C GLU A 19 32.54 19.59 -16.77
N LEU A 20 31.31 19.47 -16.28
CA LEU A 20 30.13 20.18 -16.78
C LEU A 20 29.75 21.31 -15.84
N GLY A 21 29.54 22.50 -16.35
CA GLY A 21 29.14 23.66 -15.59
C GLY A 21 27.64 23.91 -15.58
N PRO A 22 27.17 24.89 -14.81
CA PRO A 22 25.81 25.39 -14.89
C PRO A 22 25.56 26.02 -16.28
N GLY A 23 24.28 26.21 -16.64
CA GLY A 23 23.88 26.80 -17.89
C GLY A 23 23.90 25.80 -19.05
N LEU A 24 24.18 26.28 -20.26
CA LEU A 24 24.10 25.53 -21.51
C LEU A 24 25.47 24.94 -21.89
N ASN A 25 25.60 23.63 -21.75
CA ASN A 25 26.78 22.85 -22.16
C ASN A 25 26.52 22.25 -23.55
N ILE A 26 27.31 22.65 -24.54
CA ILE A 26 27.16 22.16 -25.90
C ILE A 26 28.31 21.22 -26.26
N LEU A 27 27.95 20.09 -26.87
CA LEU A 27 28.88 19.10 -27.38
C LEU A 27 28.79 19.08 -28.91
N THR A 28 29.89 19.45 -29.58
CA THR A 28 30.04 19.34 -31.03
C THR A 28 31.08 18.30 -31.44
N GLY A 29 31.16 17.96 -32.68
CA GLY A 29 32.15 17.01 -33.22
C GLY A 29 31.61 16.30 -34.45
N GLU A 30 32.43 15.46 -35.08
CA GLU A 30 32.03 14.70 -36.27
C GLU A 30 30.97 13.64 -35.98
N THR A 31 30.17 13.31 -37.00
CA THR A 31 29.23 12.17 -36.93
C THR A 31 30.00 10.87 -36.68
N GLY A 32 29.55 10.10 -35.69
CA GLY A 32 30.26 8.89 -35.29
C GLY A 32 31.48 9.10 -34.38
N ALA A 33 31.79 10.35 -33.96
CA ALA A 33 32.93 10.64 -33.06
C ALA A 33 32.69 10.20 -31.60
N GLY A 34 31.54 9.61 -31.27
CA GLY A 34 31.23 9.17 -29.91
C GLY A 34 30.18 10.01 -29.20
N LYS A 35 29.52 10.97 -29.85
CA LYS A 35 28.48 11.82 -29.27
C LYS A 35 27.34 10.99 -28.67
N SER A 36 26.74 10.09 -29.46
CA SER A 36 25.67 9.19 -28.97
C SER A 36 26.15 8.24 -27.88
N ILE A 37 27.46 7.88 -27.87
CA ILE A 37 28.03 7.02 -26.83
C ILE A 37 28.09 7.76 -25.47
N LEU A 38 28.27 9.09 -25.47
CA LEU A 38 28.17 9.89 -24.24
C LEU A 38 26.74 9.85 -23.67
N VAL A 39 25.73 9.93 -24.54
CA VAL A 39 24.33 9.79 -24.14
C VAL A 39 24.05 8.37 -23.59
N ASP A 40 24.56 7.35 -24.29
CA ASP A 40 24.45 5.95 -23.83
C ASP A 40 25.13 5.74 -22.45
N ALA A 41 26.26 6.40 -22.20
CA ALA A 41 26.92 6.39 -20.91
C ALA A 41 26.09 7.10 -19.82
N MET A 42 25.46 8.24 -20.16
CA MET A 42 24.51 8.91 -19.26
C MET A 42 23.28 8.04 -18.97
N HIS A 43 22.73 7.37 -19.98
CA HIS A 43 21.66 6.39 -19.77
C HIS A 43 22.11 5.23 -18.86
N ALA A 44 23.32 4.75 -19.04
CA ALA A 44 23.85 3.71 -18.20
C ALA A 44 23.90 4.14 -16.73
N ILE A 45 24.37 5.36 -16.42
CA ILE A 45 24.46 5.85 -15.04
C ILE A 45 23.09 6.09 -14.41
N LEU A 46 22.05 6.33 -15.21
CA LEU A 46 20.65 6.51 -14.75
C LEU A 46 19.87 5.18 -14.59
N GLY A 47 20.56 4.03 -14.56
CA GLY A 47 19.91 2.75 -14.33
C GLY A 47 19.17 2.15 -15.53
N SER A 48 19.37 2.66 -16.75
CA SER A 48 18.85 2.06 -17.98
C SER A 48 19.47 0.67 -18.22
N ARG A 49 18.77 -0.17 -19.01
CA ARG A 49 19.28 -1.50 -19.34
C ARG A 49 20.58 -1.36 -20.13
N ALA A 50 21.69 -1.78 -19.54
CA ALA A 50 22.98 -1.78 -20.20
C ALA A 50 23.22 -3.14 -20.88
N SER A 51 23.61 -3.10 -22.15
CA SER A 51 24.02 -4.29 -22.89
C SER A 51 25.54 -4.46 -22.86
N ARG A 52 26.01 -5.69 -23.07
CA ARG A 52 27.45 -5.99 -23.27
C ARG A 52 28.06 -5.20 -24.44
N GLU A 53 27.25 -4.72 -25.35
CA GLU A 53 27.67 -3.92 -26.53
C GLU A 53 28.26 -2.58 -26.13
N LEU A 54 27.94 -2.08 -24.93
CA LEU A 54 28.57 -0.89 -24.35
C LEU A 54 30.04 -1.12 -23.98
N VAL A 55 30.47 -2.39 -23.79
CA VAL A 55 31.86 -2.67 -23.42
C VAL A 55 32.73 -2.61 -24.68
N ARG A 56 33.82 -1.82 -24.63
CA ARG A 56 34.80 -1.68 -25.73
C ARG A 56 35.34 -3.05 -26.11
N THR A 57 35.45 -3.29 -27.42
CA THR A 57 36.02 -4.53 -27.96
C THR A 57 37.45 -4.73 -27.44
N GLY A 58 37.70 -5.85 -26.78
CA GLY A 58 38.97 -6.21 -26.17
C GLY A 58 39.18 -5.71 -24.73
N ALA A 59 38.20 -5.00 -24.14
CA ALA A 59 38.22 -4.64 -22.73
C ALA A 59 37.42 -5.66 -21.88
N GLU A 60 37.86 -5.90 -20.66
CA GLU A 60 37.15 -6.80 -19.72
C GLU A 60 35.88 -6.17 -19.16
N LYS A 61 35.85 -4.83 -19.03
CA LYS A 61 34.76 -4.07 -18.45
C LYS A 61 34.71 -2.64 -18.96
N ALA A 62 33.52 -2.06 -18.96
CA ALA A 62 33.26 -0.64 -19.08
C ALA A 62 32.93 -0.04 -17.71
N VAL A 63 33.34 1.18 -17.47
CA VAL A 63 33.04 1.93 -16.23
C VAL A 63 32.49 3.30 -16.62
N VAL A 64 31.37 3.66 -16.00
CA VAL A 64 30.84 5.02 -16.03
C VAL A 64 30.71 5.50 -14.60
N CYS A 65 31.25 6.69 -14.33
CA CYS A 65 31.15 7.35 -13.04
C CYS A 65 30.62 8.77 -13.26
N ALA A 66 29.68 9.21 -12.45
CA ALA A 66 29.15 10.57 -12.52
C ALA A 66 29.06 11.17 -11.12
N THR A 67 29.40 12.44 -11.01
CA THR A 67 29.32 13.23 -9.78
C THR A 67 28.21 14.27 -9.94
N PHE A 68 27.27 14.27 -8.99
CA PHE A 68 26.14 15.19 -8.97
C PHE A 68 26.10 16.00 -7.67
N ASP A 69 25.39 17.14 -7.71
CA ASP A 69 24.97 17.85 -6.50
C ASP A 69 23.91 17.02 -5.74
N PRO A 70 24.06 16.76 -4.44
CA PRO A 70 23.15 15.88 -3.69
C PRO A 70 21.79 16.50 -3.37
N GLY A 71 21.63 17.83 -3.49
CA GLY A 71 20.46 18.58 -3.02
C GLY A 71 19.09 17.94 -3.34
N PRO A 72 18.79 17.61 -4.60
CA PRO A 72 17.50 17.01 -4.98
C PRO A 72 17.27 15.59 -4.48
N CYS A 73 18.34 14.89 -4.07
CA CYS A 73 18.32 13.46 -3.75
C CYS A 73 18.54 13.15 -2.28
N ARG A 74 18.64 14.15 -1.41
CA ARG A 74 18.92 13.94 0.03
C ARG A 74 17.86 13.02 0.67
N ALA A 75 16.58 13.28 0.43
CA ALA A 75 15.52 12.44 0.95
C ALA A 75 15.63 10.97 0.48
N TRP A 76 15.97 10.76 -0.80
CA TRP A 76 16.20 9.42 -1.33
C TRP A 76 17.43 8.74 -0.70
N CYS A 77 18.51 9.50 -0.46
CA CYS A 77 19.70 8.99 0.21
C CYS A 77 19.39 8.57 1.65
N ASP A 78 18.65 9.40 2.39
CA ASP A 78 18.24 9.11 3.77
C ASP A 78 17.35 7.84 3.83
N GLU A 79 16.38 7.69 2.91
CA GLU A 79 15.52 6.51 2.83
C GLU A 79 16.28 5.21 2.51
N ASN A 80 17.42 5.32 1.80
CA ASN A 80 18.25 4.17 1.41
C ASN A 80 19.50 4.01 2.27
N GLU A 81 19.62 4.75 3.39
CA GLU A 81 20.75 4.70 4.33
C GLU A 81 22.11 4.98 3.66
N ILE A 82 22.15 5.92 2.69
CA ILE A 82 23.35 6.30 1.94
C ILE A 82 23.80 7.68 2.40
N GLU A 83 24.98 7.75 3.00
CA GLU A 83 25.61 9.03 3.34
C GLU A 83 26.10 9.74 2.09
N CYS A 84 25.61 10.96 1.84
CA CYS A 84 26.06 11.86 0.78
C CYS A 84 26.20 13.28 1.33
N ASP A 85 27.46 13.71 1.53
CA ASP A 85 27.77 15.03 2.08
C ASP A 85 27.62 16.14 1.01
N ASP A 86 28.70 16.47 0.31
CA ASP A 86 28.76 17.55 -0.68
C ASP A 86 28.64 17.05 -2.11
N GLU A 87 28.80 15.75 -2.35
CA GLU A 87 28.79 15.13 -3.66
C GLU A 87 28.07 13.79 -3.66
N LEU A 88 27.26 13.57 -4.68
CA LEU A 88 26.61 12.30 -4.95
C LEU A 88 27.35 11.59 -6.07
N ILE A 89 28.12 10.56 -5.76
CA ILE A 89 28.92 9.81 -6.72
C ILE A 89 28.18 8.54 -7.13
N ILE A 90 27.85 8.42 -8.39
CA ILE A 90 27.24 7.22 -8.97
C ILE A 90 28.28 6.52 -9.84
N ARG A 91 28.49 5.23 -9.61
CA ARG A 91 29.40 4.40 -10.40
C ARG A 91 28.69 3.17 -10.91
N ARG A 92 28.76 2.96 -12.21
CA ARG A 92 28.29 1.74 -12.87
C ARG A 92 29.42 1.03 -13.58
N GLN A 93 29.50 -0.27 -13.41
CA GLN A 93 30.45 -1.13 -14.09
C GLN A 93 29.69 -2.23 -14.83
N ILE A 94 30.09 -2.49 -16.07
CA ILE A 94 29.49 -3.52 -16.95
C ILE A 94 30.62 -4.40 -17.44
N THR A 95 30.53 -5.72 -17.25
CA THR A 95 31.56 -6.66 -17.73
C THR A 95 31.25 -7.16 -19.13
N ALA A 96 32.24 -7.69 -19.83
CA ALA A 96 32.08 -8.28 -21.15
C ALA A 96 31.07 -9.44 -21.19
N GLU A 97 30.86 -10.14 -20.04
CA GLU A 97 29.82 -11.17 -19.89
C GLU A 97 28.42 -10.59 -19.68
N GLY A 98 28.27 -9.26 -19.59
CA GLY A 98 26.99 -8.57 -19.37
C GLY A 98 26.56 -8.46 -17.91
N LYS A 99 27.41 -8.81 -16.93
CA LYS A 99 27.12 -8.55 -15.51
C LYS A 99 27.28 -7.05 -15.23
N THR A 100 26.36 -6.51 -14.44
CA THR A 100 26.39 -5.11 -14.04
C THR A 100 26.50 -4.95 -12.53
N SER A 101 27.26 -3.97 -12.06
CA SER A 101 27.26 -3.55 -10.66
C SER A 101 27.06 -2.05 -10.57
N CYS A 102 26.22 -1.60 -9.66
CA CYS A 102 25.90 -0.20 -9.42
C CYS A 102 26.28 0.18 -7.99
N ARG A 103 26.86 1.35 -7.80
CA ARG A 103 27.20 1.90 -6.49
C ARG A 103 26.85 3.38 -6.44
N VAL A 104 26.31 3.80 -5.31
CA VAL A 104 26.06 5.21 -4.98
C VAL A 104 26.87 5.54 -3.72
N CYS A 105 27.77 6.53 -3.80
CA CYS A 105 28.71 6.88 -2.72
C CYS A 105 29.42 5.65 -2.11
N GLY A 106 29.79 4.68 -2.97
CA GLY A 106 30.44 3.44 -2.55
C GLY A 106 29.50 2.31 -2.11
N VAL A 107 28.26 2.60 -1.77
CA VAL A 107 27.25 1.63 -1.33
C VAL A 107 26.66 0.88 -2.56
N PRO A 108 26.59 -0.46 -2.55
CA PRO A 108 25.96 -1.21 -3.63
C PRO A 108 24.45 -0.96 -3.68
N VAL A 109 23.93 -0.68 -4.88
CA VAL A 109 22.49 -0.47 -5.11
C VAL A 109 21.99 -1.35 -6.26
N THR A 110 20.71 -1.64 -6.28
CA THR A 110 20.05 -2.34 -7.38
C THR A 110 19.87 -1.40 -8.59
N THR A 111 19.67 -1.97 -9.78
CA THR A 111 19.38 -1.17 -10.99
C THR A 111 18.04 -0.44 -10.86
N ALA A 112 17.09 -0.97 -10.09
CA ALA A 112 15.80 -0.31 -9.82
C ALA A 112 15.99 0.94 -8.97
N GLN A 113 16.69 0.83 -7.84
CA GLN A 113 17.04 1.98 -6.99
C GLN A 113 17.84 3.04 -7.77
N LEU A 114 18.79 2.60 -8.60
CA LEU A 114 19.54 3.52 -9.46
C LEU A 114 18.65 4.25 -10.46
N ARG A 115 17.61 3.61 -10.98
CA ARG A 115 16.65 4.23 -11.90
C ARG A 115 15.79 5.27 -11.19
N ASP A 116 15.33 4.97 -9.97
CA ASP A 116 14.54 5.89 -9.17
C ASP A 116 15.36 7.14 -8.81
N LEU A 117 16.62 6.94 -8.40
CA LEU A 117 17.56 8.03 -8.15
C LEU A 117 17.85 8.85 -9.42
N GLY A 118 18.08 8.16 -10.54
CA GLY A 118 18.39 8.79 -11.84
C GLY A 118 17.27 9.72 -12.33
N ALA A 119 16.01 9.36 -12.06
CA ALA A 119 14.85 10.17 -12.39
C ALA A 119 14.79 11.52 -11.64
N LEU A 120 15.46 11.64 -10.51
CA LEU A 120 15.56 12.89 -9.75
C LEU A 120 16.74 13.78 -10.19
N LEU A 121 17.70 13.23 -10.95
CA LEU A 121 18.97 13.89 -11.24
C LEU A 121 19.07 14.45 -12.63
N LEU A 122 18.66 13.68 -13.63
CA LEU A 122 18.91 13.98 -15.02
C LEU A 122 17.79 13.45 -15.91
N ASP A 123 17.25 14.30 -16.78
CA ASP A 123 16.24 13.93 -17.77
C ASP A 123 16.87 13.98 -19.17
N ILE A 124 16.80 12.87 -19.93
CA ILE A 124 17.39 12.76 -21.26
C ILE A 124 16.29 12.75 -22.31
N HIS A 125 16.43 13.59 -23.34
CA HIS A 125 15.50 13.75 -24.45
C HIS A 125 16.19 13.44 -25.78
N GLY A 126 15.78 12.34 -26.41
CA GLY A 126 16.32 11.87 -27.67
C GLY A 126 15.53 10.69 -28.22
N GLN A 127 16.08 10.01 -29.24
CA GLN A 127 15.39 8.94 -29.98
C GLN A 127 14.88 7.76 -29.13
N ASN A 128 15.42 7.56 -27.92
CA ASN A 128 15.11 6.40 -27.08
C ASN A 128 14.59 6.76 -25.68
N ASP A 129 14.46 8.03 -25.31
CA ASP A 129 14.06 8.41 -23.96
C ASP A 129 13.36 9.78 -23.89
N GLY A 130 12.20 9.79 -23.43
CA GLY A 130 11.40 10.92 -23.00
C GLY A 130 10.40 10.41 -21.97
N ARG A 131 10.89 9.62 -21.00
CA ARG A 131 10.06 8.71 -20.22
C ARG A 131 9.01 9.42 -19.36
N HIS A 132 9.32 10.55 -18.73
CA HIS A 132 8.36 11.18 -17.82
C HIS A 132 7.16 11.81 -18.52
N LEU A 133 7.37 12.61 -19.58
CA LEU A 133 6.26 13.23 -20.32
C LEU A 133 5.64 12.32 -21.39
N LEU A 134 6.28 11.19 -21.73
CA LEU A 134 5.71 10.15 -22.59
C LEU A 134 4.87 9.13 -21.78
N ASP A 135 5.06 9.08 -20.46
CA ASP A 135 4.26 8.21 -19.59
C ASP A 135 2.94 8.90 -19.24
N GLU A 136 1.85 8.34 -19.77
CA GLU A 136 0.49 8.86 -19.51
C GLU A 136 0.13 8.95 -18.02
N ARG A 137 0.79 8.17 -17.16
CA ARG A 137 0.59 8.19 -15.70
C ARG A 137 1.08 9.47 -15.04
N GLU A 138 2.05 10.14 -15.66
CA GLU A 138 2.63 11.38 -15.15
C GLU A 138 1.90 12.63 -15.68
N HIS A 139 1.02 12.51 -16.69
CA HIS A 139 0.32 13.65 -17.28
C HIS A 139 -0.57 14.39 -16.27
N LEU A 140 -1.29 13.64 -15.43
CA LEU A 140 -2.12 14.21 -14.37
C LEU A 140 -1.28 15.04 -13.38
N ARG A 141 -0.18 14.46 -12.92
CA ARG A 141 0.73 15.12 -11.98
C ARG A 141 1.37 16.37 -12.58
N SER A 142 1.76 16.28 -13.85
CA SER A 142 2.32 17.40 -14.61
C SER A 142 1.31 18.55 -14.75
N LEU A 143 0.05 18.24 -15.04
CA LEU A 143 -1.03 19.22 -15.11
C LEU A 143 -1.29 19.88 -13.76
N ASP A 144 -1.38 19.08 -12.68
CA ASP A 144 -1.60 19.58 -11.34
C ASP A 144 -0.45 20.50 -10.88
N LYS A 145 0.81 20.14 -11.15
CA LYS A 145 1.99 20.99 -10.90
C LYS A 145 1.93 22.28 -11.75
N PHE A 146 1.56 22.18 -13.02
CA PHE A 146 1.41 23.35 -13.89
C PHE A 146 0.34 24.31 -13.34
N GLY A 147 -0.80 23.79 -12.92
CA GLY A 147 -1.91 24.55 -12.37
C GLY A 147 -1.69 25.04 -10.94
N ARG A 148 -0.65 24.54 -10.21
CA ARG A 148 -0.45 24.76 -8.76
C ARG A 148 -1.67 24.30 -7.96
N LEU A 149 -2.17 23.10 -8.26
CA LEU A 149 -3.42 22.56 -7.72
C LEU A 149 -3.22 21.74 -6.43
N GLU A 150 -2.06 21.84 -5.78
CA GLU A 150 -1.76 21.12 -4.55
C GLU A 150 -2.79 21.42 -3.43
N PRO A 151 -3.27 22.66 -3.23
CA PRO A 151 -4.27 22.94 -2.20
C PRO A 151 -5.62 22.27 -2.49
N GLU A 152 -6.09 22.30 -3.75
CA GLU A 152 -7.34 21.68 -4.19
C GLU A 152 -7.24 20.15 -4.10
N LEU A 153 -6.11 19.60 -4.51
CA LEU A 153 -5.83 18.16 -4.40
C LEU A 153 -5.81 17.71 -2.93
N ALA A 154 -5.16 18.45 -2.04
CA ALA A 154 -5.12 18.14 -0.62
C ALA A 154 -6.53 18.20 0.02
N ARG A 155 -7.35 19.18 -0.38
CA ARG A 155 -8.75 19.28 0.07
C ARG A 155 -9.57 18.07 -0.39
N TYR A 156 -9.43 17.67 -1.65
CA TYR A 156 -10.06 16.46 -2.17
C TYR A 156 -9.60 15.22 -1.43
N GLN A 157 -8.29 15.03 -1.23
CA GLN A 157 -7.71 13.88 -0.55
C GLN A 157 -8.23 13.71 0.88
N ALA A 158 -8.42 14.80 1.61
CA ALA A 158 -9.01 14.77 2.96
C ALA A 158 -10.44 14.19 2.93
N GLN A 159 -11.28 14.63 1.96
CA GLN A 159 -12.64 14.11 1.79
C GLN A 159 -12.63 12.62 1.35
N TYR A 160 -11.75 12.28 0.45
CA TYR A 160 -11.60 10.91 -0.05
C TYR A 160 -11.14 9.93 1.04
N GLN A 161 -10.18 10.31 1.88
CA GLN A 161 -9.73 9.51 3.02
C GLN A 161 -10.86 9.27 4.03
N ALA A 162 -11.65 10.31 4.33
CA ALA A 162 -12.83 10.18 5.18
C ALA A 162 -13.87 9.22 4.57
N TYR A 163 -14.12 9.32 3.26
CA TYR A 163 -14.99 8.41 2.54
C TYR A 163 -14.48 6.95 2.60
N GLN A 164 -13.20 6.72 2.34
CA GLN A 164 -12.59 5.39 2.40
C GLN A 164 -12.66 4.78 3.81
N ALA A 165 -12.44 5.58 4.85
CA ALA A 165 -12.52 5.11 6.24
C ALA A 165 -13.93 4.59 6.56
N LEU A 166 -14.99 5.31 6.16
CA LEU A 166 -16.38 4.89 6.34
C LEU A 166 -16.71 3.63 5.52
N CYS A 167 -16.23 3.55 4.27
CA CYS A 167 -16.41 2.35 3.44
C CYS A 167 -15.74 1.12 4.07
N LYS A 168 -14.53 1.27 4.58
CA LYS A 168 -13.80 0.19 5.26
C LYS A 168 -14.52 -0.27 6.54
N GLU A 169 -15.08 0.66 7.32
CA GLU A 169 -15.90 0.33 8.50
C GLU A 169 -17.16 -0.45 8.09
N ARG A 170 -17.87 0.01 7.04
CA ARG A 170 -19.03 -0.72 6.48
C ARG A 170 -18.66 -2.13 6.04
N ASP A 171 -17.57 -2.30 5.27
CA ASP A 171 -17.16 -3.60 4.74
C ASP A 171 -16.79 -4.57 5.87
N THR A 172 -16.16 -4.08 6.93
CA THR A 172 -15.87 -4.86 8.12
C THR A 172 -17.15 -5.33 8.82
N LEU A 173 -18.12 -4.42 9.01
CA LEU A 173 -19.41 -4.76 9.64
C LEU A 173 -20.26 -5.67 8.72
N SER A 174 -20.26 -5.46 7.41
CA SER A 174 -21.00 -6.27 6.45
C SER A 174 -20.44 -7.71 6.35
N ALA A 175 -19.14 -7.90 6.52
CA ALA A 175 -18.55 -9.25 6.61
C ALA A 175 -19.10 -10.03 7.80
N TYR A 176 -19.34 -9.36 8.94
CA TYR A 176 -20.04 -9.96 10.09
C TYR A 176 -21.52 -10.24 9.79
N GLU A 177 -22.20 -9.43 8.97
CA GLU A 177 -23.62 -9.65 8.64
C GLU A 177 -23.87 -10.86 7.74
N ASN A 178 -22.98 -11.17 6.80
CA ASN A 178 -23.11 -12.35 5.95
C ASN A 178 -22.94 -13.68 6.71
N GLU A 179 -22.18 -13.70 7.81
CA GLU A 179 -22.17 -14.82 8.77
C GLU A 179 -23.42 -14.84 9.67
N LYS A 180 -24.10 -13.71 9.79
CA LYS A 180 -25.18 -13.43 10.74
C LYS A 180 -26.46 -14.24 10.47
N GLU A 181 -26.88 -14.36 9.24
CA GLU A 181 -28.17 -15.00 8.89
C GLU A 181 -28.22 -16.47 9.34
N LEU A 182 -27.11 -17.18 9.12
CA LEU A 182 -26.95 -18.58 9.55
C LEU A 182 -26.74 -18.71 11.08
N LEU A 183 -26.01 -17.77 11.68
CA LEU A 183 -25.72 -17.74 13.11
C LEU A 183 -26.94 -17.29 13.93
N THR A 184 -27.72 -16.32 13.47
CA THR A 184 -28.88 -15.78 14.19
C THR A 184 -29.94 -16.83 14.39
N ASP A 185 -30.29 -17.61 13.35
CA ASP A 185 -31.26 -18.72 13.45
C ASP A 185 -30.80 -19.79 14.46
N SER A 186 -29.51 -20.10 14.46
CA SER A 186 -28.93 -21.06 15.40
C SER A 186 -28.92 -20.54 16.83
N LEU A 187 -28.49 -19.30 17.03
CA LEU A 187 -28.43 -18.65 18.35
C LEU A 187 -29.82 -18.40 18.92
N SER A 188 -30.82 -18.03 18.11
CA SER A 188 -32.20 -17.82 18.51
C SER A 188 -32.85 -19.13 19.01
N ARG A 189 -32.61 -20.24 18.29
CA ARG A 189 -33.09 -21.57 18.74
C ARG A 189 -32.40 -22.03 20.03
N GLN A 190 -31.13 -21.75 20.20
CA GLN A 190 -30.39 -22.02 21.42
C GLN A 190 -30.93 -21.19 22.58
N LEU A 191 -31.21 -19.91 22.36
CA LEU A 191 -31.78 -19.01 23.35
C LEU A 191 -33.15 -19.49 23.79
N GLU A 192 -34.09 -19.79 22.87
CA GLU A 192 -35.41 -20.32 23.16
C GLU A 192 -35.34 -21.60 23.98
N GLU A 193 -34.50 -22.55 23.61
CA GLU A 193 -34.35 -23.83 24.30
C GLU A 193 -33.82 -23.65 25.72
N LEU A 194 -32.79 -22.80 25.92
CA LEU A 194 -32.21 -22.56 27.24
C LEU A 194 -33.13 -21.69 28.13
N GLU A 195 -33.85 -20.72 27.57
CA GLU A 195 -34.82 -19.91 28.31
C GLU A 195 -36.04 -20.75 28.75
N HIS A 196 -36.57 -21.60 27.84
CA HIS A 196 -37.62 -22.55 28.18
C HIS A 196 -37.22 -23.55 29.29
N ALA A 197 -35.94 -23.87 29.36
CA ALA A 197 -35.41 -24.73 30.39
C ALA A 197 -35.44 -24.11 31.80
N GLN A 198 -35.54 -22.77 31.94
CA GLN A 198 -35.60 -22.06 33.23
C GLN A 198 -34.53 -22.54 34.20
N LEU A 199 -33.28 -22.55 33.78
CA LEU A 199 -32.15 -23.06 34.55
C LEU A 199 -31.95 -22.29 35.87
N LYS A 200 -31.65 -23.00 36.93
CA LYS A 200 -31.35 -22.43 38.24
C LYS A 200 -30.06 -23.05 38.76
N ALA A 201 -29.17 -22.21 39.29
CA ALA A 201 -27.89 -22.67 39.79
C ALA A 201 -28.04 -23.63 40.98
N GLY A 202 -27.44 -24.82 40.92
CA GLY A 202 -27.47 -25.85 41.96
C GLY A 202 -28.70 -26.76 41.91
N GLU A 203 -29.59 -26.57 40.93
CA GLU A 203 -30.84 -27.33 40.82
C GLU A 203 -30.58 -28.82 40.59
N GLU A 204 -29.59 -29.20 39.78
CA GLU A 204 -29.28 -30.59 39.49
C GLU A 204 -28.86 -31.35 40.77
N ALA A 205 -27.99 -30.73 41.56
CA ALA A 205 -27.51 -31.35 42.81
C ALA A 205 -28.65 -31.56 43.81
N GLU A 206 -29.51 -30.57 44.02
CA GLU A 206 -30.68 -30.64 44.92
C GLU A 206 -31.66 -31.72 44.44
N LEU A 207 -31.97 -31.75 43.14
CA LEU A 207 -32.89 -32.73 42.59
C LEU A 207 -32.31 -34.15 42.60
N ALA A 208 -30.99 -34.30 42.36
CA ALA A 208 -30.33 -35.60 42.42
C ALA A 208 -30.36 -36.18 43.86
N GLU A 209 -30.07 -35.38 44.89
CA GLU A 209 -30.17 -35.79 46.29
C GLU A 209 -31.60 -36.22 46.66
N ARG A 210 -32.59 -35.43 46.23
CA ARG A 210 -34.01 -35.71 46.47
C ARG A 210 -34.48 -36.98 45.72
N SER A 211 -34.04 -37.16 44.46
CA SER A 211 -34.33 -38.37 43.66
C SER A 211 -33.75 -39.63 44.32
N ASP A 212 -32.50 -39.57 44.82
CA ASP A 212 -31.87 -40.72 45.50
C ASP A 212 -32.58 -41.09 46.81
N LEU A 213 -33.04 -40.11 47.55
CA LEU A 213 -33.91 -40.36 48.74
C LEU A 213 -35.20 -41.05 48.34
N LEU A 214 -35.92 -40.52 47.36
CA LEU A 214 -37.19 -41.08 46.88
C LEU A 214 -37.02 -42.47 46.23
N ARG A 215 -35.96 -42.73 45.51
CA ARG A 215 -35.65 -44.03 44.87
C ARG A 215 -35.37 -45.10 45.88
N ASN A 216 -34.81 -44.77 47.05
CA ASN A 216 -34.55 -45.68 48.12
C ASN A 216 -35.76 -45.83 49.06
N PHE A 217 -36.80 -45.02 48.90
CA PHE A 217 -37.96 -44.97 49.70
C PHE A 217 -38.70 -46.31 49.74
N GLU A 218 -38.95 -46.95 48.59
CA GLU A 218 -39.65 -48.25 48.53
C GLU A 218 -38.91 -49.31 49.32
N LYS A 219 -37.61 -49.43 49.20
CA LYS A 219 -36.78 -50.38 49.93
C LYS A 219 -36.75 -50.06 51.44
N LEU A 220 -36.74 -48.77 51.77
CA LEU A 220 -36.75 -48.32 53.17
C LEU A 220 -38.09 -48.58 53.78
N SER A 221 -39.20 -48.30 53.11
CA SER A 221 -40.57 -48.58 53.55
C SER A 221 -40.78 -50.08 53.76
N GLU A 222 -40.40 -50.89 52.76
CA GLU A 222 -40.49 -52.37 52.90
C GLU A 222 -39.69 -52.89 54.13
N ALA A 223 -38.50 -52.37 54.35
CA ALA A 223 -37.64 -52.78 55.44
C ALA A 223 -38.20 -52.33 56.81
N VAL A 224 -38.74 -51.11 56.88
CA VAL A 224 -39.39 -50.59 58.09
C VAL A 224 -40.66 -51.34 58.41
N ASP A 225 -41.53 -51.61 57.41
CA ASP A 225 -42.75 -52.35 57.53
C ASP A 225 -42.50 -53.80 58.05
N LEU A 226 -41.54 -54.47 57.42
CA LEU A 226 -41.13 -55.81 57.82
C LEU A 226 -40.55 -55.83 59.22
N ALA A 227 -39.73 -54.86 59.59
CA ALA A 227 -39.17 -54.76 60.96
C ALA A 227 -40.24 -54.48 61.96
N TYR A 228 -41.21 -53.60 61.72
CA TYR A 228 -42.34 -53.31 62.55
C TYR A 228 -43.23 -54.57 62.77
N ASP A 229 -43.54 -55.26 61.66
CA ASP A 229 -44.31 -56.48 61.65
C ASP A 229 -43.68 -57.57 62.54
N LEU A 230 -42.39 -57.76 62.39
CA LEU A 230 -41.61 -58.73 63.15
C LEU A 230 -41.52 -58.36 64.64
N LEU A 231 -41.51 -57.07 64.98
CA LEU A 231 -41.42 -56.62 66.41
C LEU A 231 -42.76 -56.55 67.08
N ALA A 232 -43.84 -56.08 66.42
CA ALA A 232 -45.14 -55.85 67.09
C ALA A 232 -46.37 -56.00 66.19
N GLY A 233 -46.28 -55.99 64.87
CA GLY A 233 -47.40 -55.89 63.91
C GLY A 233 -48.16 -57.23 63.72
N ARG A 234 -47.65 -58.38 64.16
CA ARG A 234 -48.20 -59.70 63.93
C ARG A 234 -48.50 -60.39 65.27
N ASP A 235 -49.42 -61.40 65.22
CA ASP A 235 -49.76 -62.21 66.42
C ASP A 235 -48.56 -63.05 66.93
N ASP A 236 -47.63 -63.37 65.98
CA ASP A 236 -46.39 -64.10 66.26
C ASP A 236 -45.15 -63.17 66.35
N SER A 237 -45.37 -61.90 66.66
CA SER A 237 -44.30 -60.91 66.79
C SER A 237 -43.44 -61.14 68.02
N ALA A 238 -42.22 -60.59 67.97
CA ALA A 238 -41.27 -60.73 69.06
C ALA A 238 -41.82 -60.20 70.39
N SER A 239 -42.59 -59.10 70.38
CA SER A 239 -43.24 -58.57 71.60
C SER A 239 -44.37 -59.44 72.07
N ALA A 240 -45.16 -60.04 71.14
CA ALA A 240 -46.24 -60.97 71.54
C ALA A 240 -45.68 -62.27 72.16
N LEU A 241 -44.71 -62.88 71.50
CA LEU A 241 -44.04 -64.08 72.00
C LEU A 241 -43.28 -63.81 73.29
N ALA A 242 -42.66 -62.65 73.42
CA ALA A 242 -42.03 -62.29 74.71
C ALA A 242 -43.05 -62.01 75.80
N GLY A 243 -44.26 -61.50 75.46
CA GLY A 243 -45.39 -61.32 76.40
C GLY A 243 -45.95 -62.67 76.89
N GLU A 244 -46.11 -63.63 75.95
CA GLU A 244 -46.47 -64.99 76.28
C GLU A 244 -45.44 -65.65 77.22
N ALA A 245 -44.16 -65.52 76.89
CA ALA A 245 -43.06 -66.00 77.70
C ALA A 245 -43.06 -65.38 79.09
N LEU A 246 -43.35 -64.04 79.17
CA LEU A 246 -43.49 -63.35 80.46
C LEU A 246 -44.56 -63.99 81.33
N SER A 247 -45.75 -64.26 80.78
CA SER A 247 -46.84 -64.89 81.51
C SER A 247 -46.45 -66.26 82.03
N GLU A 248 -45.75 -67.07 81.24
CA GLU A 248 -45.29 -68.38 81.67
C GLU A 248 -44.15 -68.31 82.71
N VAL A 249 -43.25 -67.35 82.59
CA VAL A 249 -42.16 -67.10 83.53
C VAL A 249 -42.71 -66.58 84.86
N GLU A 250 -43.70 -65.66 84.85
CA GLU A 250 -44.42 -65.22 86.06
C GLU A 250 -45.09 -66.38 86.77
N ARG A 251 -45.72 -67.27 86.02
CA ARG A 251 -46.36 -68.48 86.58
C ARG A 251 -45.32 -69.42 87.19
N ALA A 252 -44.18 -69.60 86.54
CA ALA A 252 -43.08 -70.43 87.00
C ALA A 252 -42.43 -69.86 88.30
N ALA A 253 -42.23 -68.51 88.32
CA ALA A 253 -41.65 -67.80 89.48
C ALA A 253 -42.46 -67.95 90.74
N ASN A 254 -43.81 -68.15 90.64
CA ASN A 254 -44.67 -68.45 91.82
C ASN A 254 -44.38 -69.82 92.44
N TYR A 255 -43.71 -70.75 91.74
CA TYR A 255 -43.40 -72.08 92.24
C TYR A 255 -41.92 -72.29 92.59
N ALA A 256 -41.00 -71.45 92.02
CA ALA A 256 -39.57 -71.57 92.24
C ALA A 256 -38.94 -70.19 92.54
N GLY A 257 -38.54 -69.98 93.80
CA GLY A 257 -37.95 -68.71 94.24
C GLY A 257 -36.66 -68.29 93.52
N GLU A 258 -35.96 -69.27 92.96
CA GLU A 258 -34.77 -69.05 92.13
C GLU A 258 -35.07 -68.30 90.83
N LEU A 259 -36.31 -68.28 90.37
CA LEU A 259 -36.78 -67.61 89.18
C LEU A 259 -37.38 -66.20 89.44
N ALA A 260 -37.41 -65.75 90.68
CA ALA A 260 -38.10 -64.52 91.12
C ALA A 260 -37.61 -63.23 90.38
N ALA A 261 -36.40 -63.17 89.93
CA ALA A 261 -35.86 -62.03 89.22
C ALA A 261 -36.09 -62.08 87.66
N LEU A 262 -36.48 -63.23 87.12
CA LEU A 262 -36.65 -63.43 85.68
C LEU A 262 -37.83 -62.67 85.09
N PRO A 263 -39.02 -62.55 85.76
CA PRO A 263 -40.12 -61.78 85.20
C PRO A 263 -39.78 -60.32 84.89
N GLU A 264 -39.05 -59.64 85.75
CA GLU A 264 -38.64 -58.24 85.51
C GLU A 264 -37.65 -58.11 84.34
N ALA A 265 -36.74 -59.05 84.17
CA ALA A 265 -35.83 -59.06 83.06
C ALA A 265 -36.58 -59.26 81.72
N VAL A 266 -37.54 -60.23 81.65
CA VAL A 266 -38.37 -60.47 80.48
C VAL A 266 -39.31 -59.30 80.20
N LYS A 267 -39.90 -58.73 81.24
CA LYS A 267 -40.74 -57.52 81.11
C LYS A 267 -39.95 -56.33 80.53
N GLY A 268 -38.72 -56.12 81.00
CA GLY A 268 -37.82 -55.11 80.41
C GLY A 268 -37.56 -55.34 78.92
N ALA A 269 -37.39 -56.62 78.51
CA ALA A 269 -37.21 -56.96 77.10
C ALA A 269 -38.47 -56.64 76.23
N VAL A 270 -39.68 -56.97 76.79
CA VAL A 270 -40.97 -56.65 76.14
C VAL A 270 -41.10 -55.13 75.92
N PHE A 271 -40.81 -54.32 76.93
CA PHE A 271 -40.87 -52.87 76.80
C PHE A 271 -39.88 -52.37 75.76
N THR A 272 -38.66 -52.90 75.74
CA THR A 272 -37.66 -52.49 74.74
C THR A 272 -38.08 -52.83 73.27
N LEU A 273 -38.71 -53.98 73.07
CA LEU A 273 -39.29 -54.38 71.81
C LEU A 273 -40.44 -53.48 71.34
N GLN A 274 -41.32 -53.13 72.32
CA GLN A 274 -42.45 -52.24 72.08
C GLN A 274 -41.98 -50.81 71.73
N ASP A 275 -40.99 -50.26 72.45
CA ASP A 275 -40.39 -48.94 72.20
C ASP A 275 -39.71 -48.87 70.80
N ALA A 276 -38.97 -49.91 70.44
CA ALA A 276 -38.39 -50.03 69.14
C ALA A 276 -39.45 -50.06 68.00
N ALA A 277 -40.56 -50.82 68.25
CA ALA A 277 -41.67 -50.88 67.29
C ALA A 277 -42.42 -49.54 67.19
N GLU A 278 -42.57 -48.81 68.25
CA GLU A 278 -43.17 -47.48 68.28
C GLU A 278 -42.31 -46.49 67.50
N THR A 279 -41.00 -46.52 67.71
CA THR A 279 -40.04 -45.72 66.92
C THR A 279 -40.13 -46.00 65.40
N LEU A 280 -40.23 -47.28 65.03
CA LEU A 280 -40.40 -47.64 63.59
C LEU A 280 -41.74 -47.20 63.02
N ARG A 281 -42.80 -47.31 63.81
CA ARG A 281 -44.14 -46.83 63.40
C ARG A 281 -44.15 -45.32 63.17
N ASP A 282 -43.64 -44.55 64.18
CA ASP A 282 -43.57 -43.09 64.04
C ASP A 282 -42.72 -42.63 62.85
N PHE A 283 -41.60 -43.33 62.57
CA PHE A 283 -40.81 -43.11 61.42
C PHE A 283 -41.58 -43.40 60.11
N ARG A 284 -42.28 -44.55 60.02
CA ARG A 284 -43.12 -44.95 58.92
C ARG A 284 -44.22 -43.93 58.59
N ASP A 285 -44.94 -43.49 59.68
CA ASP A 285 -46.05 -42.53 59.55
C ASP A 285 -45.60 -41.13 59.19
N GLY A 286 -44.27 -40.80 59.39
CA GLY A 286 -43.64 -39.59 58.97
C GLY A 286 -43.06 -39.64 57.54
N LEU A 287 -43.04 -40.81 56.90
CA LEU A 287 -42.59 -40.98 55.51
C LEU A 287 -43.74 -40.59 54.57
N ASP A 288 -43.57 -39.40 53.87
CA ASP A 288 -44.49 -38.94 52.84
C ASP A 288 -43.83 -39.18 51.46
N PHE A 289 -44.41 -40.05 50.65
CA PHE A 289 -43.97 -40.38 49.28
C PHE A 289 -45.05 -40.02 48.29
N SER A 290 -44.64 -39.28 47.22
CA SER A 290 -45.52 -38.95 46.11
C SER A 290 -44.88 -39.43 44.84
N ASP A 291 -45.48 -40.38 44.13
CA ASP A 291 -45.09 -40.83 42.77
C ASP A 291 -45.05 -39.66 41.79
N GLU A 292 -45.98 -38.73 41.94
CA GLU A 292 -46.01 -37.53 41.07
C GLU A 292 -44.85 -36.59 41.33
N GLU A 293 -44.32 -36.50 42.57
CA GLU A 293 -43.11 -35.71 42.88
C GLU A 293 -41.89 -36.40 42.31
N PHE A 294 -41.76 -37.70 42.46
CA PHE A 294 -40.64 -38.47 41.90
C PHE A 294 -40.61 -38.37 40.40
N ASP A 295 -41.72 -38.57 39.69
CA ASP A 295 -41.81 -38.45 38.21
C ASP A 295 -41.47 -37.03 37.74
N ARG A 296 -41.86 -36.00 38.46
CA ARG A 296 -41.49 -34.60 38.17
C ARG A 296 -40.00 -34.38 38.30
N ILE A 297 -39.37 -34.87 39.37
CA ILE A 297 -37.94 -34.74 39.61
C ILE A 297 -37.14 -35.50 38.56
N GLU A 298 -37.49 -36.75 38.26
CA GLU A 298 -36.80 -37.55 37.22
C GLU A 298 -36.95 -36.93 35.83
N SER A 299 -38.12 -36.39 35.48
CA SER A 299 -38.36 -35.68 34.23
C SER A 299 -37.51 -34.43 34.14
N ARG A 300 -37.37 -33.68 35.25
CA ARG A 300 -36.55 -32.46 35.30
C ARG A 300 -35.05 -32.77 35.20
N LEU A 301 -34.57 -33.77 35.94
CA LEU A 301 -33.18 -34.25 35.83
C LEU A 301 -32.84 -34.75 34.45
N SER A 302 -33.76 -35.47 33.81
CA SER A 302 -33.61 -35.95 32.44
C SER A 302 -33.49 -34.79 31.44
N LEU A 303 -34.24 -33.70 31.63
CA LEU A 303 -34.14 -32.47 30.83
C LEU A 303 -32.76 -31.81 31.00
N LEU A 304 -32.31 -31.59 32.26
CA LEU A 304 -31.01 -30.97 32.56
C LEU A 304 -29.87 -31.78 31.92
N ARG A 305 -29.80 -33.09 32.20
CA ARG A 305 -28.77 -33.99 31.62
C ARG A 305 -28.82 -34.10 30.11
N ARG A 306 -29.98 -33.95 29.48
CA ARG A 306 -30.11 -33.88 28.04
C ARG A 306 -29.48 -32.61 27.49
N LEU A 307 -29.71 -31.45 28.11
CA LEU A 307 -29.12 -30.16 27.74
C LEU A 307 -27.61 -30.17 27.94
N GLU A 308 -27.12 -30.69 29.08
CA GLU A 308 -25.69 -30.82 29.34
C GLU A 308 -24.96 -31.66 28.29
N ARG A 309 -25.53 -32.80 27.90
CA ARG A 309 -24.97 -33.63 26.82
C ARG A 309 -25.04 -32.92 25.47
N LYS A 310 -26.12 -32.20 25.20
CA LYS A 310 -26.30 -31.50 23.93
C LYS A 310 -25.27 -30.37 23.76
N TYR A 311 -25.02 -29.63 24.83
CA TYR A 311 -24.12 -28.49 24.83
C TYR A 311 -22.71 -28.82 25.37
N ASN A 312 -22.49 -30.07 25.78
CA ASN A 312 -21.22 -30.59 26.30
C ASN A 312 -20.65 -29.73 27.45
N THR A 313 -21.49 -29.39 28.39
CA THR A 313 -21.17 -28.55 29.54
C THR A 313 -22.02 -28.97 30.74
N ASP A 314 -21.72 -28.50 31.95
CA ASP A 314 -22.49 -28.67 33.16
C ASP A 314 -23.57 -27.60 33.31
N GLU A 315 -24.38 -27.68 34.37
CA GLU A 315 -25.45 -26.73 34.69
C GLU A 315 -24.95 -25.27 34.73
N ALA A 316 -23.80 -25.02 35.37
CA ALA A 316 -23.20 -23.69 35.45
C ALA A 316 -22.81 -23.18 34.08
N GLY A 317 -22.21 -24.04 33.26
CA GLY A 317 -21.86 -23.70 31.88
C GLY A 317 -23.07 -23.49 30.96
N LEU A 318 -24.23 -24.13 31.21
CA LEU A 318 -25.49 -23.84 30.51
C LEU A 318 -26.00 -22.43 30.81
N ILE A 319 -25.89 -21.97 32.06
CA ILE A 319 -26.25 -20.61 32.47
C ILE A 319 -25.32 -19.59 31.82
N ASP A 320 -23.99 -19.83 31.84
CA ASP A 320 -23.01 -18.98 31.16
C ASP A 320 -23.24 -18.95 29.66
N LEU A 321 -23.59 -20.07 29.04
CA LEU A 321 -23.93 -20.17 27.63
C LEU A 321 -25.16 -19.32 27.30
N LEU A 322 -26.21 -19.38 28.11
CA LEU A 322 -27.42 -18.56 27.97
C LEU A 322 -27.07 -17.06 27.92
N ASP A 323 -26.26 -16.60 28.89
CA ASP A 323 -25.81 -15.19 28.92
C ASP A 323 -24.92 -14.82 27.75
N SER A 324 -24.07 -15.73 27.29
CA SER A 324 -23.21 -15.49 26.13
C SER A 324 -24.01 -15.40 24.83
N VAL A 325 -25.02 -16.23 24.65
CA VAL A 325 -25.93 -16.23 23.50
C VAL A 325 -26.75 -14.95 23.47
N ARG A 326 -27.29 -14.48 24.61
CA ARG A 326 -27.97 -13.18 24.68
C ARG A 326 -27.07 -12.03 24.25
N LYS A 327 -25.87 -11.93 24.81
CA LYS A 327 -24.91 -10.88 24.47
C LYS A 327 -24.55 -10.89 22.99
N ARG A 328 -24.43 -12.08 22.38
CA ARG A 328 -24.14 -12.20 20.95
C ARG A 328 -25.30 -11.74 20.08
N LEU A 329 -26.53 -12.07 20.43
CA LEU A 329 -27.72 -11.62 19.71
C LEU A 329 -27.89 -10.10 19.79
N ASP A 330 -27.68 -9.49 20.98
CA ASP A 330 -27.71 -8.04 21.16
C ASP A 330 -26.65 -7.33 20.29
N GLN A 331 -25.42 -7.88 20.22
CA GLN A 331 -24.35 -7.35 19.37
C GLN A 331 -24.74 -7.41 17.89
N ILE A 332 -25.40 -8.47 17.49
CA ILE A 332 -25.88 -8.67 16.13
C ILE A 332 -26.96 -7.63 15.76
N GLU A 333 -27.92 -7.38 16.61
CA GLU A 333 -29.01 -6.41 16.38
C GLU A 333 -28.44 -4.96 16.31
N TYR A 334 -27.52 -4.63 17.20
CA TYR A 334 -26.85 -3.32 17.21
C TYR A 334 -25.99 -3.07 15.95
N ALA A 335 -25.40 -4.11 15.34
CA ALA A 335 -24.63 -4.01 14.12
C ALA A 335 -25.50 -3.61 12.92
N GLY A 336 -26.74 -4.09 12.80
CA GLY A 336 -27.67 -3.71 11.74
C GLY A 336 -28.04 -2.23 11.74
N ASP A 337 -28.36 -1.68 12.92
CA ASP A 337 -28.63 -0.25 13.10
C ASP A 337 -27.40 0.61 12.79
N ARG A 338 -26.21 0.15 13.14
CA ARG A 338 -24.95 0.82 12.83
C ARG A 338 -24.67 0.84 11.33
N LEU A 339 -24.95 -0.26 10.63
CA LEU A 339 -24.77 -0.37 9.17
C LEU A 339 -25.65 0.64 8.44
N GLN A 340 -26.93 0.77 8.80
CA GLN A 340 -27.85 1.74 8.18
C GLN A 340 -27.40 3.19 8.41
N LYS A 341 -26.90 3.49 9.61
CA LYS A 341 -26.31 4.81 9.91
C LYS A 341 -25.06 5.08 9.08
N LEU A 342 -24.19 4.06 8.94
CA LEU A 342 -22.99 4.16 8.11
C LEU A 342 -23.31 4.39 6.64
N GLU A 343 -24.30 3.72 6.07
CA GLU A 343 -24.73 3.95 4.68
C GLU A 343 -25.17 5.39 4.45
N THR A 344 -25.91 5.95 5.40
CA THR A 344 -26.32 7.37 5.34
C THR A 344 -25.12 8.32 5.41
N LEU A 345 -24.14 8.02 6.28
CA LEU A 345 -22.90 8.79 6.39
C LEU A 345 -22.03 8.67 5.14
N ILE A 346 -21.91 7.46 4.58
CA ILE A 346 -21.20 7.20 3.32
C ILE A 346 -21.82 7.98 2.17
N ALA A 347 -23.14 7.97 2.04
CA ALA A 347 -23.85 8.74 1.00
C ALA A 347 -23.58 10.25 1.12
N LYS A 348 -23.63 10.79 2.33
CA LYS A 348 -23.30 12.19 2.60
C LYS A 348 -21.84 12.51 2.29
N GLN A 349 -20.92 11.66 2.74
CA GLN A 349 -19.50 11.84 2.49
C GLN A 349 -19.14 11.68 1.01
N ALA A 350 -19.80 10.78 0.29
CA ALA A 350 -19.66 10.64 -1.17
C ALA A 350 -20.05 11.94 -1.91
N GLN A 351 -21.13 12.61 -1.48
CA GLN A 351 -21.53 13.90 -2.05
C GLN A 351 -20.46 14.98 -1.80
N GLN A 352 -19.88 15.04 -0.60
CA GLN A 352 -18.81 15.99 -0.28
C GLN A 352 -17.55 15.71 -1.10
N THR A 353 -17.19 14.45 -1.23
CA THR A 353 -16.04 14.00 -2.06
C THR A 353 -16.27 14.33 -3.54
N LEU A 354 -17.49 14.13 -4.05
CA LEU A 354 -17.86 14.48 -5.42
C LEU A 354 -17.79 15.99 -5.67
N ALA A 355 -18.25 16.80 -4.72
CA ALA A 355 -18.16 18.26 -4.84
C ALA A 355 -16.69 18.73 -4.91
N ALA A 356 -15.83 18.19 -4.04
CA ALA A 356 -14.40 18.49 -4.07
C ALA A 356 -13.72 17.97 -5.36
N ALA A 357 -14.10 16.80 -5.85
CA ALA A 357 -13.64 16.26 -7.13
C ALA A 357 -14.03 17.18 -8.30
N THR A 358 -15.29 17.65 -8.32
CA THR A 358 -15.78 18.53 -9.38
C THR A 358 -15.05 19.88 -9.38
N GLU A 359 -14.77 20.44 -8.20
CA GLU A 359 -13.95 21.67 -8.07
C GLU A 359 -12.55 21.45 -8.62
N LEU A 360 -11.90 20.33 -8.26
CA LEU A 360 -10.57 19.96 -8.76
C LEU A 360 -10.58 19.77 -10.28
N THR A 361 -11.58 19.07 -10.83
CA THR A 361 -11.73 18.88 -12.28
C THR A 361 -11.86 20.22 -13.01
N HIS A 362 -12.65 21.16 -12.46
CA HIS A 362 -12.80 22.49 -13.05
C HIS A 362 -11.47 23.25 -13.09
N LYS A 363 -10.71 23.19 -12.00
CA LYS A 363 -9.36 23.80 -11.94
C LYS A 363 -8.37 23.15 -12.92
N ARG A 364 -8.47 21.83 -13.08
CA ARG A 364 -7.69 21.10 -14.10
C ARG A 364 -8.02 21.54 -15.52
N MET A 365 -9.31 21.79 -15.84
CA MET A 365 -9.72 22.29 -17.15
C MET A 365 -9.19 23.72 -17.39
N GLU A 366 -9.20 24.59 -16.40
CA GLU A 366 -8.58 25.92 -16.50
C GLU A 366 -7.08 25.83 -16.77
N ALA A 367 -6.38 24.98 -16.02
CA ALA A 367 -4.95 24.73 -16.19
C ALA A 367 -4.63 24.10 -17.55
N ALA A 368 -5.44 23.14 -18.02
CA ALA A 368 -5.31 22.52 -19.32
C ALA A 368 -5.38 23.53 -20.45
N ALA A 369 -6.40 24.40 -20.45
CA ALA A 369 -6.53 25.45 -21.48
C ALA A 369 -5.38 26.47 -21.44
N ALA A 370 -4.78 26.74 -20.29
CA ALA A 370 -3.60 27.60 -20.19
C ALA A 370 -2.35 26.88 -20.72
N LEU A 371 -2.18 25.60 -20.36
CA LEU A 371 -1.08 24.76 -20.82
C LEU A 371 -1.08 24.60 -22.35
N GLU A 372 -2.23 24.30 -22.95
CA GLU A 372 -2.39 24.19 -24.40
C GLU A 372 -1.91 25.47 -25.12
N ARG A 373 -2.38 26.63 -24.67
CA ARG A 373 -1.98 27.91 -25.27
C ARG A 373 -0.47 28.18 -25.17
N GLN A 374 0.14 27.88 -24.02
CA GLN A 374 1.56 28.10 -23.81
C GLN A 374 2.40 27.16 -24.65
N VAL A 375 2.06 25.86 -24.67
CA VAL A 375 2.77 24.85 -25.47
C VAL A 375 2.66 25.14 -26.96
N GLU A 376 1.47 25.49 -27.46
CA GLU A 376 1.31 25.86 -28.88
C GLU A 376 2.09 27.14 -29.25
N CYS A 377 2.22 28.10 -28.32
CA CYS A 377 3.05 29.28 -28.53
C CYS A 377 4.53 28.88 -28.67
N GLU A 378 5.04 28.07 -27.77
CA GLU A 378 6.42 27.54 -27.83
C GLU A 378 6.69 26.75 -29.13
N LEU A 379 5.74 25.88 -29.52
CA LEU A 379 5.86 25.10 -30.76
C LEU A 379 5.90 25.96 -32.02
N ARG A 380 5.09 27.04 -32.07
CA ARG A 380 5.16 27.99 -33.20
C ARG A 380 6.53 28.68 -33.32
N GLU A 381 7.12 29.07 -32.18
CA GLU A 381 8.46 29.65 -32.14
C GLU A 381 9.54 28.65 -32.58
N LEU A 382 9.33 27.36 -32.32
CA LEU A 382 10.20 26.27 -32.78
C LEU A 382 9.95 25.84 -34.24
N SER A 383 9.28 26.72 -35.04
CA SER A 383 8.94 26.47 -36.43
C SER A 383 8.03 25.26 -36.67
N MET A 384 7.13 25.00 -35.73
CA MET A 384 6.12 23.94 -35.80
C MET A 384 4.69 24.52 -35.72
N PRO A 385 4.28 25.44 -36.63
CA PRO A 385 3.01 26.18 -36.49
C PRO A 385 1.76 25.32 -36.72
N SER A 386 1.89 24.17 -37.34
CA SER A 386 0.79 23.24 -37.63
C SER A 386 0.52 22.25 -36.53
N VAL A 387 1.42 22.16 -35.56
CA VAL A 387 1.26 21.22 -34.43
C VAL A 387 0.17 21.71 -33.49
N ARG A 388 -0.71 20.78 -33.11
CA ARG A 388 -1.76 21.00 -32.12
C ARG A 388 -1.47 20.18 -30.89
N PHE A 389 -1.58 20.81 -29.73
CA PHE A 389 -1.46 20.14 -28.43
C PHE A 389 -2.80 20.22 -27.71
N HIS A 390 -3.26 19.11 -27.15
CA HIS A 390 -4.52 19.02 -26.44
C HIS A 390 -4.38 18.20 -25.15
N VAL A 391 -5.00 18.68 -24.09
CA VAL A 391 -5.07 18.00 -22.80
C VAL A 391 -6.46 17.38 -22.65
N GLU A 392 -6.55 16.09 -22.91
CA GLU A 392 -7.78 15.33 -22.75
C GLU A 392 -8.00 15.04 -21.26
N ILE A 393 -9.13 15.48 -20.72
CA ILE A 393 -9.57 15.19 -19.36
C ILE A 393 -10.85 14.39 -19.45
N THR A 394 -10.81 13.15 -18.97
CA THR A 394 -11.95 12.23 -18.97
C THR A 394 -12.24 11.74 -17.56
N PRO A 395 -13.54 11.59 -17.19
CA PRO A 395 -13.88 11.06 -15.89
C PRO A 395 -13.40 9.61 -15.75
N LEU A 396 -12.98 9.24 -14.55
CA LEU A 396 -12.65 7.85 -14.22
C LEU A 396 -13.90 6.99 -14.31
N GLY A 397 -13.77 5.80 -14.92
CA GLY A 397 -14.85 4.81 -14.95
C GLY A 397 -15.08 4.19 -13.57
N GLY A 398 -16.32 3.76 -13.31
CA GLY A 398 -16.74 3.12 -12.06
C GLY A 398 -17.66 3.98 -11.20
N THR A 399 -18.25 3.38 -10.17
CA THR A 399 -19.14 4.09 -9.25
C THR A 399 -18.59 3.91 -7.84
N PRO A 400 -18.14 4.98 -7.18
CA PRO A 400 -18.23 6.41 -7.53
C PRO A 400 -17.10 6.97 -8.40
N GLY A 401 -16.13 6.19 -8.86
CA GLY A 401 -15.04 6.66 -9.73
C GLY A 401 -13.98 7.52 -9.02
N PHE A 402 -13.82 7.38 -7.71
CA PHE A 402 -12.85 8.14 -6.90
C PHE A 402 -11.53 7.39 -6.77
N GLN A 403 -10.41 8.13 -6.91
CA GLN A 403 -9.05 7.66 -6.60
C GLN A 403 -8.33 8.69 -5.71
N SER A 404 -7.18 8.34 -5.15
CA SER A 404 -6.37 9.26 -4.32
C SER A 404 -5.93 10.52 -5.08
N THR A 405 -5.91 10.47 -6.40
CA THR A 405 -5.50 11.56 -7.30
C THR A 405 -6.68 12.37 -7.87
N GLY A 406 -7.92 12.07 -7.50
CA GLY A 406 -9.10 12.73 -8.04
C GLY A 406 -10.06 11.78 -8.75
N ALA A 407 -10.94 12.34 -9.57
CA ALA A 407 -11.92 11.59 -10.38
C ALA A 407 -11.61 11.66 -11.89
N ASP A 408 -10.43 12.16 -12.28
CA ASP A 408 -10.07 12.41 -13.67
C ASP A 408 -8.93 11.51 -14.13
N ASN A 409 -8.98 11.16 -15.40
CA ASN A 409 -7.86 10.65 -16.17
C ASN A 409 -7.41 11.76 -17.15
N VAL A 410 -6.10 12.07 -17.14
CA VAL A 410 -5.53 13.13 -17.97
C VAL A 410 -4.55 12.53 -18.97
N ARG A 411 -4.68 12.95 -20.25
CA ARG A 411 -3.76 12.55 -21.32
C ARG A 411 -3.35 13.75 -22.15
N PHE A 412 -2.08 13.83 -22.47
CA PHE A 412 -1.55 14.79 -23.44
C PHE A 412 -1.57 14.19 -24.83
N LEU A 413 -2.31 14.83 -25.72
CA LEU A 413 -2.45 14.43 -27.10
C LEU A 413 -1.82 15.48 -28.00
N ILE A 414 -1.30 15.04 -29.13
CA ILE A 414 -0.67 15.92 -30.11
C ILE A 414 -1.01 15.51 -31.54
N SER A 415 -1.07 16.47 -32.43
CA SER A 415 -1.12 16.26 -33.87
C SER A 415 0.07 16.99 -34.48
N ALA A 416 0.95 16.28 -35.18
CA ALA A 416 2.15 16.85 -35.78
C ALA A 416 1.84 17.67 -37.05
N ASN A 417 0.79 17.30 -37.80
CA ASN A 417 0.45 17.90 -39.09
C ASN A 417 -0.98 18.43 -39.10
N ALA A 418 -1.21 19.47 -39.89
CA ALA A 418 -2.55 20.02 -40.09
C ALA A 418 -3.48 18.97 -40.71
N GLY A 419 -4.63 18.69 -40.06
CA GLY A 419 -5.63 17.72 -40.54
C GLY A 419 -5.43 16.29 -40.05
N GLU A 420 -4.35 15.98 -39.36
CA GLU A 420 -4.19 14.69 -38.69
C GLU A 420 -4.97 14.63 -37.36
N ALA A 421 -5.40 13.44 -37.03
CA ALA A 421 -6.07 13.20 -35.75
C ALA A 421 -5.09 13.36 -34.57
N LEU A 422 -5.59 13.86 -33.44
CA LEU A 422 -4.84 13.89 -32.20
C LEU A 422 -4.45 12.47 -31.78
N GLY A 423 -3.22 12.28 -31.42
CA GLY A 423 -2.66 11.00 -31.01
C GLY A 423 -1.73 11.14 -29.79
N ARG A 424 -1.27 10.02 -29.28
CA ARG A 424 -0.31 10.01 -28.16
C ARG A 424 1.03 10.58 -28.58
N ILE A 425 1.67 11.37 -27.74
CA ILE A 425 3.01 11.93 -27.99
C ILE A 425 4.02 10.81 -28.33
N SER A 426 3.92 9.67 -27.67
CA SER A 426 4.78 8.50 -27.89
C SER A 426 4.68 7.88 -29.30
N LYS A 427 3.67 8.26 -30.11
CA LYS A 427 3.47 7.77 -31.48
C LYS A 427 4.03 8.67 -32.56
N ILE A 428 4.69 9.76 -32.18
CA ILE A 428 5.33 10.67 -33.15
C ILE A 428 6.50 9.94 -33.81
N ALA A 429 6.50 9.90 -35.12
CA ALA A 429 7.44 9.08 -35.93
C ALA A 429 8.84 9.67 -36.06
N SER A 430 9.00 11.01 -35.91
CA SER A 430 10.26 11.72 -36.11
C SER A 430 10.95 12.07 -34.81
N GLY A 431 12.19 11.58 -34.59
CA GLY A 431 12.99 11.88 -33.40
C GLY A 431 13.19 13.37 -33.18
N GLY A 432 13.53 14.10 -34.25
CA GLY A 432 13.74 15.56 -34.19
C GLY A 432 12.46 16.35 -33.88
N GLU A 433 11.29 15.91 -34.37
CA GLU A 433 10.00 16.52 -33.99
C GLU A 433 9.69 16.27 -32.53
N LEU A 434 9.89 15.04 -32.07
CA LEU A 434 9.68 14.67 -30.67
C LEU A 434 10.61 15.51 -29.78
N SER A 435 11.90 15.64 -30.10
CA SER A 435 12.84 16.41 -29.28
C SER A 435 12.44 17.90 -29.18
N ARG A 436 11.93 18.50 -30.27
CA ARG A 436 11.43 19.89 -30.26
C ARG A 436 10.14 20.03 -29.45
N ILE A 437 9.21 19.07 -29.56
CA ILE A 437 7.99 19.05 -28.73
C ILE A 437 8.38 18.93 -27.27
N MET A 438 9.32 18.06 -26.93
CA MET A 438 9.83 17.92 -25.57
C MET A 438 10.51 19.22 -25.11
N LEU A 439 11.29 19.89 -25.95
CA LEU A 439 11.85 21.18 -25.61
C LEU A 439 10.77 22.23 -25.34
N ALA A 440 9.71 22.30 -26.14
CA ALA A 440 8.58 23.21 -25.90
C ALA A 440 7.90 22.93 -24.54
N LEU A 441 7.58 21.66 -24.29
CA LEU A 441 6.98 21.25 -23.03
C LEU A 441 7.89 21.58 -21.84
N LYS A 442 9.18 21.27 -21.94
CA LYS A 442 10.15 21.55 -20.87
C LYS A 442 10.36 23.04 -20.62
N ASN A 443 10.30 23.88 -21.65
CA ASN A 443 10.30 25.34 -21.44
C ASN A 443 9.06 25.82 -20.65
N VAL A 444 7.89 25.24 -20.93
CA VAL A 444 6.65 25.57 -20.20
C VAL A 444 6.70 25.08 -18.74
N PHE A 445 7.32 23.94 -18.52
CA PHE A 445 7.43 23.35 -17.17
C PHE A 445 8.70 23.75 -16.41
N ALA A 446 9.65 24.49 -17.02
CA ALA A 446 11.00 24.71 -16.50
C ALA A 446 11.07 25.19 -15.04
N GLU A 447 10.20 26.12 -14.66
CA GLU A 447 10.13 26.67 -13.31
C GLU A 447 9.52 25.70 -12.27
N ARG A 448 8.89 24.61 -12.72
CA ARG A 448 8.06 23.70 -11.93
C ARG A 448 8.56 22.25 -11.94
N ASP A 449 9.57 21.99 -12.77
CA ASP A 449 10.24 20.70 -12.85
C ASP A 449 11.33 20.61 -11.77
N ASP A 450 11.36 19.55 -11.00
CA ASP A 450 12.30 19.37 -9.89
C ASP A 450 13.66 18.85 -10.38
N VAL A 451 13.75 18.32 -11.63
CA VAL A 451 14.99 17.76 -12.18
C VAL A 451 15.97 18.87 -12.53
N PRO A 452 17.20 18.87 -11.96
CA PRO A 452 18.15 19.97 -12.12
C PRO A 452 18.89 19.99 -13.47
N SER A 453 19.00 18.85 -14.15
CA SER A 453 19.81 18.70 -15.37
C SER A 453 19.01 18.05 -16.49
N MET A 454 19.19 18.52 -17.73
CA MET A 454 18.53 18.00 -18.92
C MET A 454 19.52 17.78 -20.05
N VAL A 455 19.34 16.69 -20.79
CA VAL A 455 20.13 16.37 -22.00
C VAL A 455 19.20 16.39 -23.20
N PHE A 456 19.60 17.09 -24.24
CA PHE A 456 18.92 17.12 -25.54
C PHE A 456 19.83 16.54 -26.62
N ASP A 457 19.39 15.42 -27.20
CA ASP A 457 20.00 14.83 -28.38
C ASP A 457 19.05 14.96 -29.58
N GLU A 458 19.61 15.11 -30.76
CA GLU A 458 18.88 15.24 -32.04
C GLU A 458 17.85 16.40 -32.10
N VAL A 459 17.91 17.38 -31.19
CA VAL A 459 16.97 18.52 -31.18
C VAL A 459 17.10 19.37 -32.47
N ASP A 460 18.21 19.28 -33.13
CA ASP A 460 18.57 19.94 -34.38
C ASP A 460 18.26 19.12 -35.66
N ALA A 461 17.72 17.90 -35.49
CA ALA A 461 17.38 17.06 -36.64
C ALA A 461 16.25 17.68 -37.48
N GLY A 462 16.51 17.86 -38.78
CA GLY A 462 15.56 18.41 -39.75
C GLY A 462 15.30 19.91 -39.62
N VAL A 463 16.13 20.66 -38.88
CA VAL A 463 16.05 22.13 -38.83
C VAL A 463 17.29 22.80 -39.39
N SER A 464 17.14 24.03 -39.88
CA SER A 464 18.22 24.85 -40.39
C SER A 464 17.89 26.34 -40.30
N GLY A 465 18.88 27.19 -40.48
CA GLY A 465 18.71 28.64 -40.56
C GLY A 465 17.99 29.24 -39.36
N VAL A 466 16.87 29.92 -39.56
CA VAL A 466 16.11 30.61 -38.52
C VAL A 466 15.54 29.63 -37.47
N ALA A 467 15.09 28.44 -37.90
CA ALA A 467 14.57 27.44 -36.99
C ALA A 467 15.65 26.95 -36.01
N ALA A 468 16.89 26.73 -36.49
CA ALA A 468 18.01 26.34 -35.63
C ALA A 468 18.37 27.45 -34.62
N GLN A 469 18.31 28.71 -35.05
CA GLN A 469 18.52 29.85 -34.16
C GLN A 469 17.48 29.87 -33.03
N ARG A 470 16.18 29.67 -33.35
CA ARG A 470 15.10 29.62 -32.36
C ARG A 470 15.27 28.47 -31.38
N VAL A 471 15.69 27.29 -31.86
CA VAL A 471 16.02 26.17 -30.97
C VAL A 471 17.15 26.56 -30.01
N GLY A 472 18.23 27.17 -30.50
CA GLY A 472 19.32 27.66 -29.65
C GLY A 472 18.87 28.68 -28.60
N GLU A 473 18.02 29.64 -29.00
CA GLU A 473 17.44 30.67 -28.13
C GLU A 473 16.60 30.01 -27.01
N LYS A 474 15.79 28.98 -27.34
CA LYS A 474 14.98 28.25 -26.36
C LYS A 474 15.82 27.43 -25.39
N LEU A 475 16.87 26.76 -25.87
CA LEU A 475 17.84 26.07 -25.01
C LEU A 475 18.57 27.05 -24.07
N GLY A 476 18.95 28.23 -24.62
CA GLY A 476 19.55 29.31 -23.83
C GLY A 476 18.62 29.82 -22.75
N LYS A 477 17.32 29.99 -23.04
CA LYS A 477 16.33 30.38 -22.04
C LYS A 477 16.17 29.31 -20.96
N LEU A 478 16.03 28.04 -21.36
CA LEU A 478 15.90 26.92 -20.42
C LEU A 478 17.13 26.80 -19.49
N SER A 479 18.32 27.10 -20.05
CA SER A 479 19.58 27.02 -19.30
C SER A 479 19.76 28.07 -18.19
N MET A 480 18.92 29.10 -18.17
CA MET A 480 18.90 30.07 -17.05
C MET A 480 18.40 29.44 -15.74
N ALA A 481 17.44 28.50 -15.85
CA ALA A 481 16.84 27.83 -14.70
C ALA A 481 17.44 26.44 -14.41
N LYS A 482 17.98 25.78 -15.44
CA LYS A 482 18.44 24.38 -15.40
C LYS A 482 19.82 24.23 -16.02
N GLN A 483 20.54 23.18 -15.64
CA GLN A 483 21.70 22.76 -16.43
C GLN A 483 21.19 22.04 -17.68
N VAL A 484 21.59 22.52 -18.84
CA VAL A 484 21.25 21.93 -20.15
C VAL A 484 22.50 21.39 -20.81
N ILE A 485 22.46 20.15 -21.25
CA ILE A 485 23.50 19.51 -22.05
C ILE A 485 22.88 19.25 -23.43
N CYS A 486 23.46 19.78 -24.49
CA CYS A 486 22.90 19.59 -25.82
C CYS A 486 23.98 19.11 -26.79
N ILE A 487 23.65 18.08 -27.57
CA ILE A 487 24.46 17.55 -28.64
C ILE A 487 23.95 18.15 -29.94
N THR A 488 24.84 18.83 -30.71
CA THR A 488 24.43 19.47 -31.94
C THR A 488 25.55 19.46 -33.01
N HIS A 489 25.14 19.61 -34.24
CA HIS A 489 26.02 19.85 -35.40
C HIS A 489 25.77 21.24 -36.04
N LEU A 490 24.81 22.02 -35.47
CA LEU A 490 24.44 23.31 -36.02
C LEU A 490 25.17 24.47 -35.34
N PRO A 491 25.82 25.35 -36.09
CA PRO A 491 26.57 26.48 -35.56
C PRO A 491 25.70 27.47 -34.77
N GLN A 492 24.42 27.64 -35.17
CA GLN A 492 23.47 28.54 -34.49
C GLN A 492 23.19 28.10 -33.04
N ILE A 493 23.08 26.81 -32.82
CA ILE A 493 22.86 26.25 -31.47
C ILE A 493 24.18 26.27 -30.69
N ALA A 494 25.30 25.88 -31.36
CA ALA A 494 26.63 25.86 -30.75
C ALA A 494 27.08 27.24 -30.25
N ALA A 495 26.72 28.29 -30.95
CA ALA A 495 27.05 29.67 -30.55
C ALA A 495 26.41 30.08 -29.18
N MET A 496 25.28 29.48 -28.83
CA MET A 496 24.56 29.75 -27.57
C MET A 496 25.20 29.12 -26.34
N ALA A 497 26.28 28.31 -26.48
CA ALA A 497 26.91 27.61 -25.35
C ALA A 497 27.44 28.55 -24.26
N ASP A 498 27.30 28.18 -23.01
CA ASP A 498 28.09 28.71 -21.89
C ASP A 498 29.44 27.96 -21.82
N GLN A 499 29.38 26.64 -21.96
CA GLN A 499 30.53 25.78 -22.13
C GLN A 499 30.41 24.97 -23.42
N HIS A 500 31.47 24.97 -24.21
CA HIS A 500 31.50 24.31 -25.53
C HIS A 500 32.60 23.24 -25.55
N TYR A 501 32.17 22.00 -25.75
CA TYR A 501 33.05 20.83 -25.79
C TYR A 501 33.17 20.31 -27.23
N LEU A 502 34.39 20.05 -27.66
CA LEU A 502 34.68 19.41 -28.93
C LEU A 502 35.01 17.94 -28.72
N ILE A 503 34.29 17.08 -29.43
CA ILE A 503 34.51 15.64 -29.44
C ILE A 503 35.21 15.27 -30.75
N GLU A 504 36.45 14.80 -30.63
CA GLU A 504 37.27 14.42 -31.79
C GLU A 504 37.71 12.97 -31.70
N LYS A 505 37.79 12.34 -32.88
CA LYS A 505 38.48 11.06 -33.06
C LYS A 505 39.94 11.31 -33.48
N ARG A 506 40.86 10.71 -32.75
CA ARG A 506 42.28 10.70 -33.10
C ARG A 506 42.77 9.26 -33.24
N GLU A 507 43.47 8.98 -34.34
CA GLU A 507 44.19 7.72 -34.46
C GLU A 507 45.56 7.85 -33.81
N GLN A 508 45.78 7.01 -32.80
CA GLN A 508 47.05 6.94 -32.08
C GLN A 508 47.43 5.47 -31.92
N ASP A 509 48.62 5.08 -32.34
CA ASP A 509 49.13 3.70 -32.28
C ASP A 509 48.24 2.64 -32.95
N GLY A 510 47.62 3.01 -34.10
CA GLY A 510 46.71 2.11 -34.84
C GLY A 510 45.37 1.84 -34.16
N ARG A 511 45.01 2.65 -33.15
CA ARG A 511 43.73 2.60 -32.43
C ARG A 511 43.06 3.96 -32.46
N THR A 512 41.74 3.94 -32.62
CA THR A 512 40.92 5.15 -32.57
C THR A 512 40.64 5.49 -31.12
N ARG A 513 40.99 6.72 -30.69
CA ARG A 513 40.67 7.29 -29.38
C ARG A 513 39.75 8.48 -29.56
N THR A 514 38.70 8.55 -28.77
CA THR A 514 37.84 9.74 -28.71
C THR A 514 38.34 10.63 -27.57
N THR A 515 38.59 11.88 -27.86
CA THR A 515 38.95 12.92 -26.88
C THR A 515 37.84 13.94 -26.77
N VAL A 516 37.62 14.45 -25.56
CA VAL A 516 36.67 15.54 -25.28
C VAL A 516 37.48 16.71 -24.74
N GLN A 517 37.32 17.88 -25.34
CA GLN A 517 38.06 19.07 -24.97
C GLN A 517 37.11 20.25 -24.77
N LEU A 518 37.22 20.93 -23.63
CA LEU A 518 36.58 22.23 -23.43
C LEU A 518 37.28 23.27 -24.28
N LEU A 519 36.53 24.00 -25.09
CA LEU A 519 37.06 25.02 -26.00
C LEU A 519 37.14 26.37 -25.27
N ASP A 520 38.26 27.03 -25.47
CA ASP A 520 38.43 28.45 -25.16
C ASP A 520 37.74 29.34 -26.20
N SER A 521 37.80 30.65 -26.05
CA SER A 521 37.16 31.61 -26.95
C SER A 521 37.58 31.43 -28.42
N ASP A 522 38.87 31.23 -28.68
CA ASP A 522 39.41 31.06 -30.02
C ASP A 522 39.03 29.69 -30.59
N GLY A 523 39.09 28.66 -29.80
CA GLY A 523 38.64 27.31 -30.14
C GLY A 523 37.16 27.29 -30.52
N ARG A 524 36.31 27.97 -29.74
CA ARG A 524 34.87 28.12 -30.06
C ARG A 524 34.63 28.79 -31.39
N GLN A 525 35.33 29.90 -31.68
CA GLN A 525 35.19 30.60 -32.96
C GLN A 525 35.61 29.70 -34.12
N ARG A 526 36.70 28.98 -33.98
CA ARG A 526 37.19 28.04 -35.02
C ARG A 526 36.21 26.88 -35.23
N GLU A 527 35.71 26.30 -34.16
CA GLU A 527 34.75 25.19 -34.28
C GLU A 527 33.44 25.63 -34.94
N ILE A 528 32.89 26.79 -34.57
CA ILE A 528 31.72 27.36 -35.23
C ILE A 528 32.00 27.64 -36.70
N ALA A 529 33.20 28.18 -37.06
CA ALA A 529 33.59 28.37 -38.43
C ALA A 529 33.72 27.04 -39.20
N ARG A 530 34.23 25.96 -38.56
CA ARG A 530 34.25 24.60 -39.12
C ARG A 530 32.84 24.06 -39.37
N LEU A 531 31.90 24.27 -38.44
CA LEU A 531 30.50 23.87 -38.63
C LEU A 531 29.81 24.60 -39.78
N TYR A 532 30.23 25.83 -40.15
CA TYR A 532 29.74 26.55 -41.32
C TYR A 532 30.40 26.10 -42.64
N GLY A 533 31.71 25.94 -42.63
CA GLY A 533 32.49 25.79 -43.86
C GLY A 533 33.11 24.42 -44.10
N GLY A 534 32.93 23.47 -43.15
CA GLY A 534 33.64 22.20 -43.18
C GLY A 534 35.11 22.34 -42.77
N GLU A 535 35.98 21.47 -43.29
CA GLU A 535 37.42 21.45 -42.92
C GLU A 535 38.20 22.71 -43.36
N HIS A 536 37.72 23.42 -44.39
CA HIS A 536 38.38 24.62 -44.91
C HIS A 536 37.87 25.89 -44.23
N ILE A 537 38.54 26.28 -43.13
CA ILE A 537 38.22 27.51 -42.42
C ILE A 537 38.80 28.71 -43.19
N THR A 538 37.94 29.63 -43.64
CA THR A 538 38.28 30.87 -44.31
C THR A 538 38.14 32.07 -43.38
N LEU A 539 38.73 33.24 -43.81
CA LEU A 539 38.51 34.48 -43.08
C LEU A 539 37.02 34.88 -43.01
N LEU A 540 36.25 34.54 -44.05
CA LEU A 540 34.81 34.82 -44.07
C LEU A 540 34.04 33.96 -43.07
N THR A 541 34.35 32.67 -42.99
CA THR A 541 33.68 31.77 -42.03
C THR A 541 34.06 32.12 -40.58
N LEU A 542 35.29 32.57 -40.34
CA LEU A 542 35.71 33.09 -39.02
C LEU A 542 34.95 34.38 -38.65
N ALA A 543 34.77 35.31 -39.61
CA ALA A 543 34.00 36.52 -39.36
C ALA A 543 32.53 36.22 -39.07
N SER A 544 31.90 35.31 -39.82
CA SER A 544 30.53 34.86 -39.59
C SER A 544 30.38 34.17 -38.22
N ALA A 545 31.37 33.38 -37.82
CA ALA A 545 31.39 32.74 -36.51
C ALA A 545 31.47 33.78 -35.35
N ALA A 546 32.30 34.80 -35.52
CA ALA A 546 32.41 35.90 -34.55
C ALA A 546 31.10 36.69 -34.39
N GLU A 547 30.44 37.00 -35.55
CA GLU A 547 29.13 37.67 -35.54
C GLU A 547 28.06 36.84 -34.84
N GLN A 548 28.01 35.53 -35.10
CA GLN A 548 27.07 34.60 -34.47
C GLN A 548 27.29 34.52 -32.96
N LEU A 549 28.53 34.44 -32.51
CA LEU A 549 28.89 34.44 -31.08
C LEU A 549 28.47 35.75 -30.41
N ALA A 550 28.70 36.89 -31.04
CA ALA A 550 28.31 38.21 -30.55
C ALA A 550 26.78 38.34 -30.44
N SER A 551 26.04 37.86 -31.46
CA SER A 551 24.58 37.85 -31.46
C SER A 551 24.03 36.96 -30.34
N ALA A 552 24.58 35.77 -30.13
CA ALA A 552 24.20 34.86 -29.06
C ALA A 552 24.45 35.46 -27.67
N ALA A 553 25.58 36.13 -27.47
CA ALA A 553 25.89 36.82 -26.21
C ALA A 553 24.93 37.97 -25.91
N ALA A 554 24.60 38.77 -26.95
CA ALA A 554 23.64 39.86 -26.82
C ALA A 554 22.24 39.36 -26.47
N TYR A 555 21.79 38.25 -27.09
CA TYR A 555 20.50 37.62 -26.77
C TYR A 555 20.46 37.15 -25.30
N LYS A 556 21.49 36.45 -24.82
CA LYS A 556 21.56 35.99 -23.41
C LYS A 556 21.49 37.18 -22.42
N GLN A 557 22.25 38.24 -22.69
CA GLN A 557 22.18 39.45 -21.88
C GLN A 557 20.80 40.11 -21.85
N SER A 558 20.03 40.00 -22.94
CA SER A 558 18.67 40.54 -23.02
C SER A 558 17.69 39.77 -22.14
N ILE A 559 17.83 38.44 -22.08
CA ILE A 559 17.00 37.58 -21.21
C ILE A 559 17.30 37.86 -19.75
N GLU A 560 18.59 37.89 -19.35
CA GLU A 560 19.00 38.19 -17.97
C GLU A 560 18.49 39.53 -17.44
N LYS A 561 18.37 40.51 -18.32
CA LYS A 561 17.81 41.83 -17.97
C LYS A 561 16.30 41.83 -17.91
N GLY A 562 15.62 41.02 -18.73
CA GLY A 562 14.17 40.86 -18.75
C GLY A 562 13.63 40.20 -17.46
N ASP A 563 14.30 39.13 -16.99
CA ASP A 563 13.93 38.41 -15.76
C ASP A 563 14.13 39.26 -14.49
N LYS A 564 15.03 40.25 -14.51
CA LYS A 564 15.23 41.16 -13.36
C LYS A 564 14.18 42.28 -13.25
N GLN A 565 13.29 42.41 -14.25
CA GLN A 565 12.24 43.46 -14.33
C GLN A 565 10.82 42.87 -14.18
N SER A 566 10.63 41.56 -14.18
CA SER A 566 9.37 40.85 -13.91
C SER A 566 9.39 40.21 -12.51
#